data_3c309b71659c7f665eb3877dd450377b
#
_entry.id   3c309b71659c7f665eb3877dd450377b
#
_cell.length_a   1.000
_cell.length_b   1.000
_cell.length_c   1.000
_cell.angle_alpha   90.00
_cell.angle_beta   90.00
_cell.angle_gamma   90.00
#
_symmetry.space_group_name_H-M   'P 1'
#
loop_
_entity.id
_entity.type
_entity.pdbx_description
1 polymer ?
#
loop_
_entity_poly.entity_id
_entity_poly.type
_entity_poly.pdbx_seq_one_letter_code
_entity_poly.pdbx_strand_id
1 'polypeptide(L)'
;MAEDPHILGLALGGGAFRGTAHLGVLKALEEEGLRPGFLCGTSAGAMAAAFYAFGMAPEEIRNVARNLRWLKATNFTFSKLGLLSNNEIGKFIEKYLGEVQIEDSSIPLAIVAADISTGEKVVFKTGSLATAIMASTCIPGVFMPTQVDGRMLVDGAIVENVPIKVLQEMGAKVCVGVDLGSGGYRQPESLVEVLLNAFSIAIDRTIHHQGEKADVIIKPSLAGYSLTDS
;
A
#
# COMPACT_ATOMS: atom_id res chain seq x y z
N MET A 1 -19.54 20.73 17.95
CA MET A 1 -19.12 21.30 16.66
C MET A 1 -18.64 20.12 15.85
N ALA A 2 -19.24 19.79 14.69
CA ALA A 2 -18.71 18.76 13.82
C ALA A 2 -17.33 19.22 13.36
N GLU A 3 -16.29 18.46 13.70
CA GLU A 3 -14.95 18.73 13.21
C GLU A 3 -14.97 18.61 11.68
N ASP A 4 -14.28 19.54 11.02
CA ASP A 4 -14.14 19.52 9.56
C ASP A 4 -13.51 18.18 9.15
N PRO A 5 -14.20 17.28 8.42
CA PRO A 5 -13.69 15.95 8.08
C PRO A 5 -12.42 16.02 7.22
N HIS A 6 -12.09 17.18 6.65
CA HIS A 6 -10.90 17.40 5.84
C HIS A 6 -9.64 17.77 6.63
N ILE A 7 -9.65 17.64 7.96
CA ILE A 7 -8.47 17.95 8.77
C ILE A 7 -7.51 16.75 8.81
N LEU A 8 -8.03 15.53 9.01
CA LEU A 8 -7.24 14.33 9.24
C LEU A 8 -6.88 13.63 7.91
N GLY A 9 -5.59 13.46 7.67
CA GLY A 9 -5.07 12.59 6.62
C GLY A 9 -4.44 11.33 7.21
N LEU A 10 -4.68 10.18 6.59
CA LEU A 10 -4.12 8.89 7.00
C LEU A 10 -3.27 8.29 5.89
N ALA A 11 -1.97 8.10 6.15
CA ALA A 11 -1.02 7.43 5.27
C ALA A 11 -0.79 5.99 5.73
N LEU A 12 -1.07 5.02 4.87
CA LEU A 12 -0.90 3.60 5.12
C LEU A 12 0.33 3.08 4.36
N GLY A 13 1.33 2.65 5.11
CA GLY A 13 2.59 2.16 4.55
C GLY A 13 2.51 0.76 3.94
N GLY A 14 3.50 0.40 3.14
CA GLY A 14 3.68 -0.95 2.64
C GLY A 14 4.05 -1.93 3.75
N GLY A 15 3.92 -3.23 3.47
CA GLY A 15 4.25 -4.27 4.46
C GLY A 15 3.81 -5.67 4.06
N ALA A 16 3.55 -5.93 2.78
CA ALA A 16 3.11 -7.21 2.25
C ALA A 16 1.92 -7.80 3.06
N PHE A 17 1.99 -9.06 3.52
CA PHE A 17 0.90 -9.69 4.27
C PHE A 17 0.60 -9.05 5.63
N ARG A 18 1.55 -8.28 6.22
CA ARG A 18 1.31 -7.49 7.42
C ARG A 18 0.34 -6.32 7.20
N GLY A 19 0.01 -6.01 5.94
CA GLY A 19 -0.97 -4.99 5.58
C GLY A 19 -2.33 -5.15 6.27
N THR A 20 -2.69 -6.36 6.73
CA THR A 20 -3.88 -6.60 7.54
C THR A 20 -3.89 -5.82 8.87
N ALA A 21 -2.73 -5.42 9.39
CA ALA A 21 -2.65 -4.59 10.60
C ALA A 21 -3.23 -3.19 10.40
N HIS A 22 -3.26 -2.67 9.15
CA HIS A 22 -3.95 -1.42 8.85
C HIS A 22 -5.43 -1.47 9.21
N LEU A 23 -6.06 -2.66 9.07
CA LEU A 23 -7.48 -2.83 9.39
C LEU A 23 -7.76 -2.66 10.88
N GLY A 24 -6.79 -3.06 11.74
CA GLY A 24 -6.86 -2.80 13.18
C GLY A 24 -6.80 -1.29 13.49
N VAL A 25 -5.94 -0.54 12.77
CA VAL A 25 -5.84 0.91 12.93
C VAL A 25 -7.11 1.60 12.43
N LEU A 26 -7.61 1.24 11.25
CA LEU A 26 -8.86 1.79 10.70
C LEU A 26 -10.04 1.54 11.65
N LYS A 27 -10.15 0.32 12.19
CA LYS A 27 -11.19 -0.03 13.17
C LYS A 27 -11.08 0.79 14.45
N ALA A 28 -9.87 0.94 15.01
CA ALA A 28 -9.65 1.75 16.20
C ALA A 28 -10.01 3.23 15.97
N LEU A 29 -9.69 3.79 14.80
CA LEU A 29 -10.09 5.15 14.44
C LEU A 29 -11.63 5.29 14.37
N GLU A 30 -12.33 4.31 13.78
CA GLU A 30 -13.80 4.31 13.74
C GLU A 30 -14.42 4.23 15.13
N GLU A 31 -13.88 3.37 16.02
CA GLU A 31 -14.34 3.22 17.41
C GLU A 31 -14.19 4.51 18.21
N GLU A 32 -13.15 5.31 17.93
CA GLU A 32 -12.91 6.62 18.52
C GLU A 32 -13.66 7.76 17.78
N GLY A 33 -14.46 7.45 16.77
CA GLY A 33 -15.21 8.43 15.97
C GLY A 33 -14.33 9.27 15.04
N LEU A 34 -13.07 8.90 14.83
CA LEU A 34 -12.13 9.59 13.96
C LEU A 34 -12.25 9.06 12.53
N ARG A 35 -12.60 9.94 11.60
CA ARG A 35 -12.70 9.60 10.17
C ARG A 35 -11.68 10.40 9.37
N PRO A 36 -10.79 9.74 8.62
CA PRO A 36 -9.87 10.43 7.74
C PRO A 36 -10.63 11.11 6.59
N GLY A 37 -10.31 12.39 6.33
CA GLY A 37 -10.80 13.13 5.17
C GLY A 37 -9.90 12.97 3.94
N PHE A 38 -8.70 12.40 4.12
CA PHE A 38 -7.77 12.07 3.04
C PHE A 38 -7.09 10.74 3.34
N LEU A 39 -6.93 9.92 2.32
CA LEU A 39 -6.22 8.65 2.38
C LEU A 39 -5.08 8.63 1.38
N CYS A 40 -3.94 8.12 1.80
CA CYS A 40 -2.84 7.81 0.90
C CYS A 40 -2.23 6.46 1.28
N GLY A 41 -1.85 5.68 0.28
CA GLY A 41 -1.27 4.37 0.54
C GLY A 41 -0.17 3.98 -0.41
N THR A 42 0.69 3.08 0.08
CA THR A 42 1.75 2.45 -0.69
C THR A 42 1.64 0.93 -0.53
N SER A 43 1.73 0.16 -1.62
CA SER A 43 1.74 -1.31 -1.59
C SER A 43 0.50 -1.88 -0.87
N ALA A 44 0.69 -2.72 0.14
CA ALA A 44 -0.40 -3.25 0.96
C ALA A 44 -1.26 -2.15 1.60
N GLY A 45 -0.65 -1.02 1.97
CA GLY A 45 -1.35 0.15 2.47
C GLY A 45 -2.24 0.81 1.42
N ALA A 46 -1.82 0.79 0.14
CA ALA A 46 -2.64 1.27 -0.98
C ALA A 46 -3.90 0.43 -1.15
N MET A 47 -3.79 -0.90 -1.02
CA MET A 47 -4.96 -1.79 -1.06
C MET A 47 -5.93 -1.52 0.09
N ALA A 48 -5.42 -1.41 1.33
CA ALA A 48 -6.25 -1.13 2.50
C ALA A 48 -6.94 0.25 2.37
N ALA A 49 -6.19 1.28 1.95
CA ALA A 49 -6.72 2.62 1.71
C ALA A 49 -7.81 2.62 0.63
N ALA A 50 -7.59 1.89 -0.48
CA ALA A 50 -8.54 1.81 -1.58
C ALA A 50 -9.87 1.19 -1.14
N PHE A 51 -9.86 0.00 -0.55
CA PHE A 51 -11.08 -0.63 -0.08
C PHE A 51 -11.85 0.24 0.93
N TYR A 52 -11.12 0.88 1.85
CA TYR A 52 -11.74 1.77 2.84
C TYR A 52 -12.28 3.06 2.20
N ALA A 53 -11.55 3.67 1.26
CA ALA A 53 -12.00 4.86 0.52
C ALA A 53 -13.28 4.63 -0.30
N PHE A 54 -13.49 3.38 -0.74
CA PHE A 54 -14.70 2.95 -1.44
C PHE A 54 -15.82 2.45 -0.51
N GLY A 55 -15.70 2.69 0.80
CA GLY A 55 -16.76 2.50 1.78
C GLY A 55 -16.85 1.11 2.40
N MET A 56 -15.86 0.24 2.19
CA MET A 56 -15.85 -1.06 2.86
C MET A 56 -15.41 -0.91 4.32
N ALA A 57 -16.16 -1.50 5.25
CA ALA A 57 -15.78 -1.55 6.65
C ALA A 57 -14.51 -2.40 6.88
N PRO A 58 -13.69 -2.10 7.91
CA PRO A 58 -12.45 -2.84 8.17
C PRO A 58 -12.65 -4.37 8.30
N GLU A 59 -13.77 -4.82 8.85
CA GLU A 59 -14.11 -6.25 8.95
C GLU A 59 -14.42 -6.89 7.58
N GLU A 60 -15.05 -6.15 6.67
CA GLU A 60 -15.30 -6.60 5.30
C GLU A 60 -13.99 -6.73 4.54
N ILE A 61 -13.11 -5.70 4.66
CA ILE A 61 -11.78 -5.72 4.04
C ILE A 61 -10.97 -6.92 4.57
N ARG A 62 -11.06 -7.23 5.87
CA ARG A 62 -10.42 -8.42 6.45
C ARG A 62 -10.90 -9.72 5.79
N ASN A 63 -12.19 -9.85 5.55
CA ASN A 63 -12.75 -11.03 4.89
C ASN A 63 -12.28 -11.12 3.42
N VAL A 64 -12.19 -9.98 2.72
CA VAL A 64 -11.63 -9.89 1.38
C VAL A 64 -10.15 -10.28 1.39
N ALA A 65 -9.35 -9.75 2.34
CA ALA A 65 -7.91 -10.03 2.45
C ALA A 65 -7.60 -11.51 2.67
N ARG A 66 -8.46 -12.27 3.36
CA ARG A 66 -8.32 -13.73 3.50
C ARG A 66 -8.31 -14.45 2.15
N ASN A 67 -8.99 -13.91 1.17
CA ASN A 67 -9.03 -14.46 -0.18
C ASN A 67 -7.75 -14.14 -1.00
N LEU A 68 -6.88 -13.23 -0.53
CA LEU A 68 -5.57 -12.97 -1.17
C LEU A 68 -4.58 -14.14 -1.02
N ARG A 69 -4.84 -15.09 -0.14
CA ARG A 69 -3.96 -16.25 0.08
C ARG A 69 -3.77 -17.11 -1.18
N TRP A 70 -4.73 -17.12 -2.10
CA TRP A 70 -4.61 -17.83 -3.37
C TRP A 70 -3.65 -17.14 -4.36
N LEU A 71 -3.33 -15.83 -4.19
CA LEU A 71 -2.30 -15.15 -5.00
C LEU A 71 -0.91 -15.75 -4.80
N LYS A 72 -0.67 -16.54 -3.74
CA LYS A 72 0.56 -17.34 -3.59
C LYS A 72 0.75 -18.38 -4.72
N ALA A 73 -0.32 -18.70 -5.46
CA ALA A 73 -0.32 -19.60 -6.60
C ALA A 73 -0.22 -18.88 -7.96
N THR A 74 0.27 -17.63 -7.99
CA THR A 74 0.39 -16.85 -9.23
C THR A 74 1.31 -17.54 -10.23
N ASN A 75 0.88 -17.53 -11.48
CA ASN A 75 1.57 -18.19 -12.58
C ASN A 75 2.99 -17.63 -12.77
N PHE A 76 3.97 -18.52 -12.75
CA PHE A 76 5.32 -18.20 -13.19
C PHE A 76 5.26 -17.69 -14.62
N THR A 77 5.76 -16.50 -14.84
CA THR A 77 5.87 -15.91 -16.18
C THR A 77 7.34 -15.93 -16.57
N PHE A 78 7.66 -16.54 -17.69
CA PHE A 78 9.02 -16.46 -18.24
C PHE A 78 9.24 -15.05 -18.82
N SER A 79 9.58 -14.10 -17.95
CA SER A 79 9.94 -12.74 -18.35
C SER A 79 11.35 -12.39 -17.89
N LYS A 80 12.05 -11.57 -18.67
CA LYS A 80 13.35 -11.02 -18.26
C LYS A 80 13.23 -9.93 -17.19
N LEU A 81 12.02 -9.41 -16.95
CA LEU A 81 11.76 -8.24 -16.07
C LEU A 81 11.13 -8.58 -14.73
N GLY A 82 10.70 -9.83 -14.51
CA GLY A 82 10.08 -10.27 -13.26
C GLY A 82 9.65 -11.73 -13.32
N LEU A 83 9.48 -12.33 -12.16
CA LEU A 83 9.17 -13.76 -12.03
C LEU A 83 7.66 -14.04 -12.14
N LEU A 84 6.82 -13.08 -11.71
CA LEU A 84 5.37 -13.24 -11.60
C LEU A 84 4.65 -12.09 -12.31
N SER A 85 3.44 -12.38 -12.81
CA SER A 85 2.51 -11.34 -13.27
C SER A 85 1.68 -10.82 -12.09
N ASN A 86 1.44 -9.52 -12.05
CA ASN A 86 0.54 -8.89 -11.05
C ASN A 86 -0.89 -8.66 -11.57
N ASN A 87 -1.24 -9.17 -12.77
CA ASN A 87 -2.57 -9.01 -13.34
C ASN A 87 -3.69 -9.55 -12.44
N GLU A 88 -3.40 -10.60 -11.68
CA GLU A 88 -4.38 -11.17 -10.75
C GLU A 88 -4.72 -10.20 -9.59
N ILE A 89 -3.81 -9.28 -9.25
CA ILE A 89 -4.09 -8.22 -8.29
C ILE A 89 -5.12 -7.24 -8.88
N GLY A 90 -4.94 -6.84 -10.14
CA GLY A 90 -5.91 -5.99 -10.84
C GLY A 90 -7.31 -6.63 -10.88
N LYS A 91 -7.40 -7.88 -11.34
CA LYS A 91 -8.67 -8.64 -11.34
C LYS A 91 -9.28 -8.78 -9.96
N PHE A 92 -8.45 -8.89 -8.92
CA PHE A 92 -8.93 -8.96 -7.54
C PHE A 92 -9.59 -7.64 -7.12
N ILE A 93 -8.98 -6.50 -7.43
CA ILE A 93 -9.58 -5.19 -7.16
C ILE A 93 -10.90 -5.04 -7.90
N GLU A 94 -10.91 -5.33 -9.21
CA GLU A 94 -12.11 -5.23 -10.05
C GLU A 94 -13.24 -6.17 -9.59
N LYS A 95 -12.91 -7.36 -9.08
CA LYS A 95 -13.90 -8.30 -8.53
C LYS A 95 -14.67 -7.73 -7.35
N TYR A 96 -14.04 -6.95 -6.48
CA TYR A 96 -14.65 -6.47 -5.23
C TYR A 96 -15.15 -5.03 -5.33
N LEU A 97 -14.53 -4.19 -6.14
CA LEU A 97 -14.88 -2.78 -6.29
C LEU A 97 -15.46 -2.42 -7.68
N GLY A 98 -15.33 -3.33 -8.66
CA GLY A 98 -15.66 -3.04 -10.05
C GLY A 98 -14.53 -2.32 -10.80
N GLU A 99 -14.79 -1.98 -12.07
CA GLU A 99 -13.90 -1.16 -12.89
C GLU A 99 -14.10 0.33 -12.54
N VAL A 100 -13.51 0.78 -11.43
CA VAL A 100 -13.67 2.13 -10.88
C VAL A 100 -12.42 2.98 -11.08
N GLN A 101 -12.60 4.31 -11.07
CA GLN A 101 -11.52 5.28 -11.09
C GLN A 101 -11.19 5.72 -9.65
N ILE A 102 -9.96 6.18 -9.40
CA ILE A 102 -9.53 6.62 -8.05
C ILE A 102 -10.39 7.77 -7.56
N GLU A 103 -10.74 8.70 -8.46
CA GLU A 103 -11.58 9.88 -8.18
C GLU A 103 -13.03 9.55 -7.84
N ASP A 104 -13.50 8.32 -8.09
CA ASP A 104 -14.84 7.86 -7.70
C ASP A 104 -14.94 7.52 -6.20
N SER A 105 -13.79 7.50 -5.48
CA SER A 105 -13.76 7.17 -4.06
C SER A 105 -14.51 8.19 -3.21
N SER A 106 -15.19 7.74 -2.16
CA SER A 106 -15.92 8.60 -1.22
C SER A 106 -15.01 9.41 -0.31
N ILE A 107 -13.75 8.98 -0.13
CA ILE A 107 -12.70 9.72 0.58
C ILE A 107 -11.59 9.98 -0.44
N PRO A 108 -11.13 11.23 -0.64
CA PRO A 108 -10.00 11.55 -1.50
C PRO A 108 -8.82 10.62 -1.29
N LEU A 109 -8.41 9.90 -2.33
CA LEU A 109 -7.43 8.83 -2.30
C LEU A 109 -6.22 9.15 -3.17
N ALA A 110 -5.02 8.85 -2.68
CA ALA A 110 -3.81 8.83 -3.46
C ALA A 110 -3.06 7.50 -3.31
N ILE A 111 -2.46 7.02 -4.39
CA ILE A 111 -1.69 5.78 -4.43
C ILE A 111 -0.29 6.09 -4.94
N VAL A 112 0.73 5.58 -4.23
CA VAL A 112 2.14 5.84 -4.56
C VAL A 112 2.77 4.65 -5.24
N ALA A 113 3.44 4.92 -6.36
CA ALA A 113 4.32 4.00 -7.08
C ALA A 113 5.66 4.66 -7.38
N ALA A 114 6.59 3.92 -7.95
CA ALA A 114 7.89 4.42 -8.39
C ALA A 114 8.14 4.07 -9.86
N ASP A 115 8.68 5.01 -10.64
CA ASP A 115 9.21 4.72 -11.97
C ASP A 115 10.61 4.11 -11.81
N ILE A 116 10.75 2.81 -12.17
CA ILE A 116 12.01 2.09 -12.01
C ILE A 116 13.11 2.59 -12.97
N SER A 117 12.74 3.29 -14.03
CA SER A 117 13.69 3.80 -15.03
C SER A 117 14.33 5.11 -14.59
N THR A 118 13.61 5.94 -13.81
CA THR A 118 14.06 7.30 -13.40
C THR A 118 14.30 7.42 -11.90
N GLY A 119 13.71 6.52 -11.09
CA GLY A 119 13.68 6.63 -9.63
C GLY A 119 12.68 7.66 -9.11
N GLU A 120 11.85 8.23 -9.99
CA GLU A 120 10.85 9.22 -9.61
C GLU A 120 9.66 8.61 -8.89
N LYS A 121 9.14 9.32 -7.89
CA LYS A 121 7.86 9.01 -7.27
C LYS A 121 6.72 9.32 -8.23
N VAL A 122 5.78 8.40 -8.38
CA VAL A 122 4.54 8.55 -9.14
C VAL A 122 3.37 8.50 -8.16
N VAL A 123 2.50 9.51 -8.20
CA VAL A 123 1.32 9.61 -7.33
C VAL A 123 0.07 9.59 -8.21
N PHE A 124 -0.72 8.55 -8.06
CA PHE A 124 -2.02 8.43 -8.70
C PHE A 124 -3.09 9.05 -7.81
N LYS A 125 -3.82 10.03 -8.33
CA LYS A 125 -5.00 10.66 -7.72
C LYS A 125 -6.25 10.50 -8.59
N THR A 126 -6.05 10.06 -9.83
CA THR A 126 -7.08 9.83 -10.84
C THR A 126 -6.71 8.63 -11.70
N GLY A 127 -7.67 8.11 -12.45
CA GLY A 127 -7.48 6.99 -13.38
C GLY A 127 -7.80 5.63 -12.75
N SER A 128 -7.53 4.55 -13.48
CA SER A 128 -7.89 3.18 -13.07
C SER A 128 -7.31 2.80 -11.72
N LEU A 129 -8.20 2.52 -10.76
CA LEU A 129 -7.81 2.05 -9.42
C LEU A 129 -7.02 0.75 -9.49
N ALA A 130 -7.47 -0.21 -10.30
CA ALA A 130 -6.80 -1.50 -10.46
C ALA A 130 -5.36 -1.32 -10.98
N THR A 131 -5.17 -0.48 -11.99
CA THR A 131 -3.84 -0.18 -12.54
C THR A 131 -2.92 0.48 -11.51
N ALA A 132 -3.41 1.45 -10.74
CA ALA A 132 -2.63 2.12 -9.71
C ALA A 132 -2.21 1.16 -8.59
N ILE A 133 -3.12 0.28 -8.14
CA ILE A 133 -2.82 -0.75 -7.15
C ILE A 133 -1.80 -1.76 -7.70
N MET A 134 -1.96 -2.22 -8.95
CA MET A 134 -0.98 -3.11 -9.59
C MET A 134 0.41 -2.47 -9.61
N ALA A 135 0.52 -1.20 -9.97
CA ALA A 135 1.79 -0.47 -9.95
C ALA A 135 2.37 -0.38 -8.54
N SER A 136 1.54 0.03 -7.56
CA SER A 136 1.97 0.24 -6.18
C SER A 136 2.37 -1.04 -5.43
N THR A 137 1.86 -2.21 -5.85
CA THR A 137 2.17 -3.52 -5.24
C THR A 137 3.19 -4.34 -6.03
N CYS A 138 3.77 -3.77 -7.08
CA CYS A 138 4.70 -4.44 -7.98
C CYS A 138 6.12 -4.47 -7.39
N ILE A 139 6.39 -5.41 -6.48
CA ILE A 139 7.72 -5.56 -5.84
C ILE A 139 8.78 -5.85 -6.92
N PRO A 140 9.85 -5.02 -7.01
CA PRO A 140 10.89 -5.18 -8.01
C PRO A 140 11.55 -6.56 -8.00
N GLY A 141 11.73 -7.16 -9.16
CA GLY A 141 12.31 -8.49 -9.34
C GLY A 141 11.33 -9.64 -9.07
N VAL A 142 10.32 -9.45 -8.21
CA VAL A 142 9.26 -10.43 -7.94
C VAL A 142 8.18 -10.34 -9.01
N PHE A 143 7.62 -9.15 -9.21
CA PHE A 143 6.61 -8.91 -10.25
C PHE A 143 7.18 -8.19 -11.46
N MET A 144 6.58 -8.40 -12.62
CA MET A 144 6.87 -7.60 -13.80
C MET A 144 6.39 -6.16 -13.60
N PRO A 145 7.22 -5.13 -13.93
CA PRO A 145 6.80 -3.73 -13.82
C PRO A 145 5.50 -3.45 -14.58
N THR A 146 4.62 -2.68 -13.96
CA THR A 146 3.36 -2.25 -14.58
C THR A 146 3.64 -1.12 -15.55
N GLN A 147 3.20 -1.28 -16.81
CA GLN A 147 3.37 -0.25 -17.84
C GLN A 147 2.21 0.74 -17.78
N VAL A 148 2.51 2.02 -17.57
CA VAL A 148 1.52 3.11 -17.55
C VAL A 148 2.12 4.33 -18.26
N ASP A 149 1.49 4.81 -19.30
CA ASP A 149 1.89 6.01 -20.06
C ASP A 149 3.38 6.02 -20.48
N GLY A 150 3.89 4.86 -20.90
CA GLY A 150 5.29 4.68 -21.33
C GLY A 150 6.30 4.55 -20.18
N ARG A 151 5.86 4.61 -18.92
CA ARG A 151 6.68 4.40 -17.73
C ARG A 151 6.61 2.96 -17.26
N MET A 152 7.69 2.46 -16.67
CA MET A 152 7.74 1.17 -15.99
C MET A 152 7.64 1.38 -14.49
N LEU A 153 6.47 1.06 -13.92
CA LEU A 153 6.16 1.33 -12.52
C LEU A 153 6.32 0.08 -11.65
N VAL A 154 6.86 0.32 -10.48
CA VAL A 154 7.08 -0.67 -9.41
C VAL A 154 6.56 -0.15 -8.08
N ASP A 155 6.62 -0.99 -7.05
CA ASP A 155 6.17 -0.67 -5.69
C ASP A 155 6.76 0.65 -5.19
N GLY A 156 5.88 1.53 -4.72
CA GLY A 156 6.23 2.87 -4.27
C GLY A 156 7.04 2.92 -2.99
N ALA A 157 7.12 1.83 -2.23
CA ALA A 157 7.83 1.78 -0.96
C ALA A 157 9.33 2.08 -1.10
N ILE A 158 9.93 1.84 -2.29
CA ILE A 158 11.34 2.19 -2.55
C ILE A 158 11.61 3.70 -2.57
N VAL A 159 10.58 4.52 -2.79
CA VAL A 159 10.70 6.00 -2.84
C VAL A 159 10.00 6.66 -1.65
N GLU A 160 8.81 6.19 -1.27
CA GLU A 160 8.07 6.70 -0.12
C GLU A 160 7.13 5.62 0.45
N ASN A 161 7.58 4.97 1.53
CA ASN A 161 6.81 3.87 2.12
C ASN A 161 5.57 4.36 2.89
N VAL A 162 5.72 5.38 3.73
CA VAL A 162 4.61 6.02 4.46
C VAL A 162 4.41 7.41 3.87
N PRO A 163 3.43 7.63 2.97
CA PRO A 163 3.38 8.80 2.09
C PRO A 163 2.78 10.05 2.77
N ILE A 164 3.44 10.55 3.82
CA ILE A 164 3.01 11.71 4.59
C ILE A 164 3.01 12.99 3.74
N LYS A 165 4.06 13.19 2.92
CA LYS A 165 4.14 14.39 2.10
C LYS A 165 2.99 14.47 1.09
N VAL A 166 2.54 13.34 0.57
CA VAL A 166 1.38 13.29 -0.34
C VAL A 166 0.11 13.75 0.35
N LEU A 167 -0.13 13.38 1.62
CA LEU A 167 -1.28 13.87 2.40
C LEU A 167 -1.24 15.38 2.59
N GLN A 168 -0.07 15.93 2.90
CA GLN A 168 0.12 17.39 3.03
C GLN A 168 -0.20 18.11 1.70
N GLU A 169 0.26 17.56 0.59
CA GLU A 169 -0.02 18.07 -0.76
C GLU A 169 -1.51 17.91 -1.16
N MET A 170 -2.25 16.98 -0.54
CA MET A 170 -3.71 16.84 -0.69
C MET A 170 -4.49 17.84 0.16
N GLY A 171 -3.85 18.49 1.15
CA GLY A 171 -4.48 19.50 2.00
C GLY A 171 -4.77 19.04 3.42
N ALA A 172 -4.33 17.84 3.83
CA ALA A 172 -4.45 17.39 5.21
C ALA A 172 -3.69 18.32 6.17
N LYS A 173 -4.33 18.69 7.28
CA LYS A 173 -3.73 19.55 8.31
C LYS A 173 -3.10 18.75 9.44
N VAL A 174 -3.67 17.58 9.73
CA VAL A 174 -3.12 16.59 10.66
C VAL A 174 -2.82 15.32 9.87
N CYS A 175 -1.56 14.91 9.86
CA CYS A 175 -1.08 13.77 9.10
C CYS A 175 -0.70 12.62 10.04
N VAL A 176 -1.47 11.54 9.98
CA VAL A 176 -1.20 10.30 10.71
C VAL A 176 -0.61 9.27 9.75
N GLY A 177 0.55 8.73 10.09
CA GLY A 177 1.19 7.66 9.35
C GLY A 177 1.05 6.32 10.06
N VAL A 178 0.84 5.25 9.32
CA VAL A 178 0.89 3.87 9.83
C VAL A 178 2.09 3.17 9.22
N ASP A 179 3.08 2.91 10.06
CA ASP A 179 4.32 2.24 9.69
C ASP A 179 4.31 0.81 10.24
N LEU A 180 4.28 -0.17 9.34
CA LEU A 180 4.28 -1.59 9.71
C LEU A 180 5.69 -2.14 10.02
N GLY A 181 6.73 -1.35 9.77
CA GLY A 181 8.12 -1.76 9.91
C GLY A 181 8.48 -2.99 9.07
N SER A 182 9.67 -3.54 9.21
CA SER A 182 10.09 -4.79 8.55
C SER A 182 9.72 -6.05 9.31
N GLY A 183 9.42 -5.97 10.59
CA GLY A 183 9.02 -7.10 11.43
C GLY A 183 10.10 -8.16 11.68
N GLY A 184 11.33 -7.88 11.29
CA GLY A 184 12.45 -8.82 11.37
C GLY A 184 12.68 -9.62 10.08
N TYR A 185 13.92 -10.03 9.87
CA TYR A 185 14.35 -10.81 8.71
C TYR A 185 14.51 -12.26 9.10
N ARG A 186 14.08 -13.17 8.21
CA ARG A 186 14.34 -14.61 8.34
C ARG A 186 15.41 -15.01 7.33
N GLN A 187 16.09 -16.11 7.57
CA GLN A 187 16.98 -16.68 6.56
C GLN A 187 16.15 -17.08 5.33
N PRO A 188 16.48 -16.54 4.14
CA PRO A 188 15.69 -16.83 2.93
C PRO A 188 15.97 -18.25 2.44
N GLU A 189 14.91 -18.95 2.02
CA GLU A 189 14.97 -20.31 1.46
C GLU A 189 14.73 -20.34 -0.06
N SER A 190 14.37 -19.17 -0.64
CA SER A 190 14.07 -19.04 -2.07
C SER A 190 14.57 -17.71 -2.63
N LEU A 191 14.74 -17.64 -3.96
CA LEU A 191 15.09 -16.40 -4.66
C LEU A 191 14.07 -15.26 -4.36
N VAL A 192 12.79 -15.60 -4.32
CA VAL A 192 11.73 -14.64 -3.99
C VAL A 192 11.94 -14.06 -2.59
N GLU A 193 12.26 -14.89 -1.61
CA GLU A 193 12.53 -14.43 -0.24
C GLU A 193 13.82 -13.59 -0.14
N VAL A 194 14.86 -13.89 -0.93
CA VAL A 194 16.05 -13.04 -1.02
C VAL A 194 15.66 -11.65 -1.55
N LEU A 195 14.86 -11.58 -2.60
CA LEU A 195 14.39 -10.32 -3.18
C LEU A 195 13.49 -9.53 -2.20
N LEU A 196 12.57 -10.23 -1.52
CA LEU A 196 11.71 -9.62 -0.50
C LEU A 196 12.52 -9.07 0.68
N ASN A 197 13.50 -9.82 1.19
CA ASN A 197 14.38 -9.35 2.27
C ASN A 197 15.21 -8.14 1.82
N ALA A 198 15.83 -8.21 0.62
CA ALA A 198 16.62 -7.11 0.09
C ALA A 198 15.77 -5.83 -0.07
N PHE A 199 14.56 -5.97 -0.60
CA PHE A 199 13.60 -4.87 -0.73
C PHE A 199 13.21 -4.29 0.64
N SER A 200 12.91 -5.13 1.61
CA SER A 200 12.55 -4.72 2.97
C SER A 200 13.70 -4.00 3.68
N ILE A 201 14.94 -4.50 3.54
CA ILE A 201 16.13 -3.85 4.10
C ILE A 201 16.32 -2.43 3.51
N ALA A 202 16.11 -2.28 2.20
CA ALA A 202 16.22 -0.99 1.54
C ALA A 202 15.17 0.00 2.06
N ILE A 203 13.92 -0.46 2.21
CA ILE A 203 12.82 0.36 2.73
C ILE A 203 13.09 0.80 4.17
N ASP A 204 13.49 -0.10 5.05
CA ASP A 204 13.74 0.22 6.47
C ASP A 204 14.78 1.32 6.65
N ARG A 205 15.79 1.35 5.78
CA ARG A 205 16.80 2.41 5.82
C ARG A 205 16.26 3.77 5.42
N THR A 206 15.21 3.82 4.60
CA THR A 206 14.60 5.08 4.13
C THR A 206 13.51 5.61 5.05
N ILE A 207 12.82 4.74 5.79
CA ILE A 207 11.69 5.09 6.67
C ILE A 207 12.10 6.09 7.77
N HIS A 208 13.30 5.99 8.33
CA HIS A 208 13.75 6.87 9.41
C HIS A 208 13.68 8.37 9.03
N HIS A 209 13.83 8.71 7.75
CA HIS A 209 13.74 10.09 7.27
C HIS A 209 12.32 10.50 6.83
N GLN A 210 11.42 9.55 6.61
CA GLN A 210 10.06 9.82 6.12
C GLN A 210 9.07 10.12 7.24
N GLY A 211 9.25 9.49 8.41
CA GLY A 211 8.36 9.67 9.57
C GLY A 211 8.50 11.04 10.28
N GLU A 212 9.58 11.77 10.06
CA GLU A 212 9.85 13.07 10.70
C GLU A 212 8.83 14.17 10.36
N LYS A 213 7.99 13.95 9.35
CA LYS A 213 7.00 14.93 8.86
C LYS A 213 5.56 14.62 9.27
N ALA A 214 5.32 13.51 9.94
CA ALA A 214 3.98 13.16 10.43
C ALA A 214 3.73 13.79 11.79
N ASP A 215 2.50 14.20 12.05
CA ASP A 215 2.08 14.64 13.39
C ASP A 215 2.01 13.45 14.35
N VAL A 216 1.60 12.28 13.84
CA VAL A 216 1.55 11.02 14.59
C VAL A 216 2.02 9.87 13.70
N ILE A 217 2.87 8.98 14.25
CA ILE A 217 3.21 7.69 13.63
C ILE A 217 2.70 6.56 14.51
N ILE A 218 1.81 5.76 13.95
CA ILE A 218 1.31 4.53 14.57
C ILE A 218 2.19 3.38 14.09
N LYS A 219 2.80 2.67 15.04
CA LYS A 219 3.61 1.46 14.78
C LYS A 219 2.97 0.26 15.48
N PRO A 220 2.11 -0.51 14.79
CA PRO A 220 1.52 -1.70 15.36
C PRO A 220 2.61 -2.69 15.80
N SER A 221 2.43 -3.32 16.97
CA SER A 221 3.37 -4.35 17.44
C SER A 221 3.16 -5.64 16.65
N LEU A 222 4.02 -5.85 15.66
CA LEU A 222 3.99 -7.01 14.76
C LEU A 222 5.17 -7.97 15.02
N ALA A 223 5.74 -7.94 16.24
CA ALA A 223 6.79 -8.86 16.66
C ALA A 223 6.30 -10.31 16.53
N GLY A 224 6.99 -11.12 15.73
CA GLY A 224 6.62 -12.51 15.46
C GLY A 224 5.88 -12.76 14.15
N TYR A 225 5.45 -11.71 13.44
CA TYR A 225 4.85 -11.84 12.10
C TYR A 225 5.85 -11.48 11.02
N SER A 226 6.09 -12.38 10.06
CA SER A 226 6.94 -12.09 8.90
C SER A 226 6.15 -11.47 7.75
N LEU A 227 6.86 -10.97 6.72
CA LEU A 227 6.25 -10.47 5.49
C LEU A 227 5.47 -11.55 4.73
N THR A 228 5.75 -12.82 5.00
CA THR A 228 5.16 -13.99 4.32
C THR A 228 4.13 -14.73 5.17
N ASP A 229 3.96 -14.37 6.45
CA ASP A 229 2.95 -14.97 7.32
C ASP A 229 1.55 -14.45 6.98
N SER A 230 0.62 -15.35 6.75
CA SER A 230 -0.75 -15.07 6.34
C SER A 230 -1.77 -15.81 7.20
#